data_33786cc556c965a0ce2ee20ac68b379c
#
_entry.id   33786cc556c965a0ce2ee20ac68b379c
#
_cell.length_a   1.000
_cell.length_b   1.000
_cell.length_c   1.000
_cell.angle_alpha   90.00
_cell.angle_beta   90.00
_cell.angle_gamma   90.00
#
_symmetry.space_group_name_H-M   'P 1'
#
loop_
_entity.id
_entity.type
_entity.pdbx_description
1 polymer ?
#
loop_
_entity_poly.entity_id
_entity_poly.type
_entity_poly.pdbx_seq_one_letter_code
_entity_poly.pdbx_strand_id
1 'polypeptide(L)'
;MDSPRAIQFRKWANHIIEEFTVKGFAMDDERLKNFGTVLTKDYFKEQLERVREIRLSERRFYQKITDIYATSIDYDAHSLTTKKFFARVQNQLHWAIHGETAAETIYRRADSEKENMGLTTWKDAPDGKIQRFDVVIAKNYLKKEELSSMARIVNAYLDLAELRAEEEVPMTM
;
A
#
# COMPACT_ATOMS: atom_id res chain seq x y z
N MET A 1 -24.84 34.63 23.63
CA MET A 1 -25.93 34.02 22.81
C MET A 1 -25.33 33.17 21.72
N ASP A 2 -25.67 31.91 21.70
CA ASP A 2 -25.19 31.04 20.65
C ASP A 2 -26.05 31.19 19.40
N SER A 3 -25.48 31.79 18.36
CA SER A 3 -26.14 31.85 17.06
C SER A 3 -26.42 30.46 16.51
N PRO A 4 -27.56 30.19 15.85
CA PRO A 4 -27.83 28.91 15.21
C PRO A 4 -26.70 28.44 14.26
N ARG A 5 -26.06 29.39 13.57
CA ARG A 5 -24.88 29.12 12.71
C ARG A 5 -23.67 28.66 13.52
N ALA A 6 -23.43 29.23 14.71
CA ALA A 6 -22.35 28.83 15.58
C ALA A 6 -22.57 27.39 16.12
N ILE A 7 -23.82 27.03 16.40
CA ILE A 7 -24.19 25.69 16.84
C ILE A 7 -23.96 24.68 15.71
N GLN A 8 -24.39 24.99 14.48
CA GLN A 8 -24.18 24.16 13.31
C GLN A 8 -22.67 23.96 13.01
N PHE A 9 -21.89 25.04 13.09
CA PHE A 9 -20.44 24.95 12.89
C PHE A 9 -19.78 24.08 13.96
N ARG A 10 -20.13 24.21 15.23
CA ARG A 10 -19.58 23.34 16.29
C ARG A 10 -19.94 21.87 16.07
N LYS A 11 -21.18 21.57 15.70
CA LYS A 11 -21.58 20.19 15.38
C LYS A 11 -20.77 19.60 14.23
N TRP A 12 -20.61 20.35 13.16
CA TRP A 12 -19.80 19.95 12.01
C TRP A 12 -18.33 19.75 12.39
N ALA A 13 -17.73 20.72 13.10
CA ALA A 13 -16.33 20.63 13.53
C ALA A 13 -16.09 19.44 14.45
N ASN A 14 -16.97 19.20 15.42
CA ASN A 14 -16.87 18.04 16.31
C ASN A 14 -16.96 16.72 15.54
N HIS A 15 -17.84 16.64 14.56
CA HIS A 15 -17.96 15.46 13.71
C HIS A 15 -16.66 15.17 12.93
N ILE A 16 -16.06 16.19 12.32
CA ILE A 16 -14.77 16.05 11.61
C ILE A 16 -13.65 15.61 12.58
N ILE A 17 -13.57 16.24 13.77
CA ILE A 17 -12.58 15.91 14.78
C ILE A 17 -12.75 14.45 15.25
N GLU A 18 -13.99 14.05 15.52
CA GLU A 18 -14.32 12.69 15.93
C GLU A 18 -13.93 11.67 14.86
N GLU A 19 -14.34 11.88 13.61
CA GLU A 19 -13.95 11.00 12.50
C GLU A 19 -12.44 10.89 12.36
N PHE A 20 -11.74 12.03 12.37
CA PHE A 20 -10.29 12.04 12.22
C PHE A 20 -9.59 11.34 13.40
N THR A 21 -10.06 11.55 14.62
CA THR A 21 -9.46 10.96 15.83
C THR A 21 -9.68 9.45 15.89
N VAL A 22 -10.86 8.98 15.49
CA VAL A 22 -11.21 7.55 15.57
C VAL A 22 -10.70 6.78 14.33
N LYS A 23 -10.92 7.34 13.14
CA LYS A 23 -10.64 6.65 11.85
C LYS A 23 -9.26 7.01 11.27
N GLY A 24 -8.68 8.16 11.68
CA GLY A 24 -7.45 8.70 11.10
C GLY A 24 -7.64 9.46 9.78
N PHE A 25 -8.89 9.65 9.34
CA PHE A 25 -9.26 10.45 8.17
C PHE A 25 -10.68 10.99 8.32
N ALA A 26 -10.97 12.08 7.59
CA ALA A 26 -12.34 12.60 7.39
C ALA A 26 -12.49 12.92 5.91
N MET A 27 -13.56 12.45 5.26
CA MET A 27 -13.81 12.62 3.83
C MET A 27 -15.20 13.19 3.58
N ASP A 28 -15.31 14.08 2.61
CA ASP A 28 -16.58 14.58 2.09
C ASP A 28 -16.93 13.77 0.83
N ASP A 29 -17.60 12.64 1.02
CA ASP A 29 -17.97 11.70 -0.04
C ASP A 29 -18.83 12.35 -1.11
N GLU A 30 -19.79 13.19 -0.72
CA GLU A 30 -20.68 13.87 -1.67
C GLU A 30 -19.89 14.83 -2.58
N ARG A 31 -18.95 15.56 -2.00
CA ARG A 31 -18.09 16.46 -2.74
C ARG A 31 -17.13 15.72 -3.66
N LEU A 32 -16.63 14.56 -3.25
CA LEU A 32 -15.74 13.72 -4.06
C LEU A 32 -16.48 13.00 -5.20
N LYS A 33 -17.77 12.68 -5.04
CA LYS A 33 -18.61 12.08 -6.09
C LYS A 33 -19.06 13.09 -7.15
N ASN A 34 -19.23 14.37 -6.76
CA ASN A 34 -19.74 15.41 -7.65
C ASN A 34 -18.63 16.12 -8.41
N PHE A 35 -18.35 15.68 -9.64
CA PHE A 35 -17.30 16.19 -10.53
C PHE A 35 -17.50 17.63 -11.04
N GLY A 36 -18.51 18.36 -10.58
CA GLY A 36 -18.89 19.69 -11.12
C GLY A 36 -18.37 20.90 -10.35
N THR A 37 -17.68 20.75 -9.25
CA THR A 37 -17.14 21.82 -8.41
C THR A 37 -15.62 21.87 -8.44
N VAL A 38 -15.03 22.94 -7.93
CA VAL A 38 -13.61 23.34 -7.86
C VAL A 38 -12.60 22.24 -7.51
N LEU A 39 -13.05 21.04 -7.13
CA LEU A 39 -12.22 19.85 -6.92
C LEU A 39 -12.00 19.18 -8.26
N THR A 40 -10.81 19.37 -8.77
CA THR A 40 -10.35 18.77 -10.02
C THR A 40 -10.20 17.25 -9.88
N LYS A 41 -10.18 16.55 -11.05
CA LYS A 41 -9.84 15.11 -11.14
C LYS A 41 -8.55 14.75 -10.38
N ASP A 42 -7.71 15.72 -10.13
CA ASP A 42 -6.41 15.55 -9.48
C ASP A 42 -6.54 15.21 -8.00
N TYR A 43 -7.48 15.80 -7.25
CA TYR A 43 -7.69 15.46 -5.83
C TYR A 43 -8.23 14.05 -5.63
N PHE A 44 -9.13 13.59 -6.51
CA PHE A 44 -9.60 12.22 -6.46
C PHE A 44 -8.46 11.23 -6.76
N LYS A 45 -7.64 11.54 -7.76
CA LYS A 45 -6.46 10.74 -8.10
C LYS A 45 -5.44 10.70 -6.95
N GLU A 46 -5.19 11.84 -6.32
CA GLU A 46 -4.33 11.95 -5.14
C GLU A 46 -4.83 11.06 -3.99
N GLN A 47 -6.12 11.12 -3.65
CA GLN A 47 -6.70 10.27 -2.61
C GLN A 47 -6.59 8.79 -2.97
N LEU A 48 -6.84 8.42 -4.22
CA LEU A 48 -6.72 7.06 -4.68
C LEU A 48 -5.27 6.54 -4.58
N GLU A 49 -4.29 7.36 -4.92
CA GLU A 49 -2.87 7.02 -4.77
C GLU A 49 -2.49 6.86 -3.29
N ARG A 50 -2.95 7.75 -2.43
CA ARG A 50 -2.73 7.68 -0.98
C ARG A 50 -3.32 6.39 -0.37
N VAL A 51 -4.53 6.00 -0.75
CA VAL A 51 -5.13 4.74 -0.30
C VAL A 51 -4.30 3.55 -0.79
N ARG A 52 -3.82 3.57 -2.04
CA ARG A 52 -2.95 2.52 -2.60
C ARG A 52 -1.62 2.42 -1.84
N GLU A 53 -1.00 3.53 -1.51
CA GLU A 53 0.23 3.56 -0.71
C GLU A 53 0.01 2.97 0.69
N ILE A 54 -1.11 3.30 1.35
CA ILE A 54 -1.47 2.74 2.65
C ILE A 54 -1.66 1.22 2.56
N ARG A 55 -2.32 0.72 1.52
CA ARG A 55 -2.50 -0.72 1.28
C ARG A 55 -1.16 -1.43 1.00
N LEU A 56 -0.22 -0.73 0.38
CA LEU A 56 1.14 -1.23 0.10
C LEU A 56 2.10 -1.16 1.27
N SER A 57 1.73 -0.54 2.39
CA SER A 57 2.61 -0.58 3.55
C SER A 57 2.89 -2.05 3.89
N GLU A 58 4.17 -2.42 4.00
CA GLU A 58 4.63 -3.82 4.10
C GLU A 58 3.81 -4.64 5.09
N ARG A 59 3.54 -4.07 6.26
CA ARG A 59 2.81 -4.77 7.31
C ARG A 59 1.38 -5.14 6.89
N ARG A 60 0.65 -4.23 6.22
CA ARG A 60 -0.73 -4.49 5.78
C ARG A 60 -0.80 -5.37 4.56
N PHE A 61 0.14 -5.22 3.64
CA PHE A 61 0.24 -6.07 2.47
C PHE A 61 0.45 -7.54 2.84
N TYR A 62 1.44 -7.84 3.69
CA TYR A 62 1.69 -9.20 4.14
C TYR A 62 0.54 -9.74 5.00
N GLN A 63 -0.09 -8.93 5.84
CA GLN A 63 -1.28 -9.35 6.59
C GLN A 63 -2.41 -9.76 5.66
N LYS A 64 -2.79 -8.92 4.69
CA LYS A 64 -3.87 -9.24 3.75
C LYS A 64 -3.55 -10.47 2.90
N ILE A 65 -2.34 -10.59 2.39
CA ILE A 65 -1.93 -11.80 1.66
C ILE A 65 -2.03 -13.02 2.59
N THR A 66 -1.55 -12.92 3.82
CA THR A 66 -1.64 -14.02 4.78
C THR A 66 -3.10 -14.38 5.09
N ASP A 67 -3.96 -13.38 5.31
CA ASP A 67 -5.38 -13.60 5.56
C ASP A 67 -6.07 -14.30 4.39
N ILE A 68 -5.78 -13.87 3.14
CA ILE A 68 -6.33 -14.48 1.93
C ILE A 68 -5.82 -15.91 1.76
N TYR A 69 -4.52 -16.15 1.98
CA TYR A 69 -3.95 -17.49 1.85
C TYR A 69 -4.30 -18.40 3.01
N ALA A 70 -4.61 -17.86 4.19
CA ALA A 70 -5.15 -18.64 5.31
C ALA A 70 -6.51 -19.30 4.98
N THR A 71 -7.23 -18.78 3.96
CA THR A 71 -8.42 -19.42 3.42
C THR A 71 -8.11 -20.54 2.41
N SER A 72 -6.85 -20.72 1.99
CA SER A 72 -6.44 -21.81 1.10
C SER A 72 -6.41 -23.14 1.83
N ILE A 73 -6.86 -24.20 1.15
CA ILE A 73 -7.00 -25.54 1.72
C ILE A 73 -5.64 -26.14 2.14
N ASP A 74 -4.56 -25.73 1.48
CA ASP A 74 -3.20 -26.24 1.66
C ASP A 74 -2.26 -25.24 2.38
N TYR A 75 -2.83 -24.23 3.05
CA TYR A 75 -2.02 -23.23 3.75
C TYR A 75 -1.40 -23.79 5.05
N ASP A 76 -0.09 -23.71 5.14
CA ASP A 76 0.70 -23.90 6.37
C ASP A 76 1.75 -22.79 6.46
N ALA A 77 1.58 -21.88 7.44
CA ALA A 77 2.45 -20.73 7.66
C ALA A 77 3.93 -21.08 7.85
N HIS A 78 4.24 -22.30 8.32
CA HIS A 78 5.58 -22.76 8.63
C HIS A 78 6.21 -23.61 7.51
N SER A 79 5.42 -24.02 6.52
CA SER A 79 5.89 -24.87 5.46
C SER A 79 6.91 -24.18 4.54
N LEU A 80 7.85 -24.96 4.00
CA LEU A 80 8.76 -24.49 2.95
C LEU A 80 8.02 -24.07 1.69
N THR A 81 6.90 -24.69 1.41
CA THR A 81 6.05 -24.40 0.25
C THR A 81 5.51 -22.97 0.33
N THR A 82 4.95 -22.60 1.48
CA THR A 82 4.46 -21.24 1.72
C THR A 82 5.56 -20.18 1.57
N LYS A 83 6.75 -20.43 2.15
CA LYS A 83 7.90 -19.50 2.02
C LYS A 83 8.34 -19.35 0.56
N LYS A 84 8.43 -20.43 -0.19
CA LYS A 84 8.77 -20.43 -1.62
C LYS A 84 7.71 -19.71 -2.46
N PHE A 85 6.45 -19.89 -2.12
CA PHE A 85 5.34 -19.22 -2.77
C PHE A 85 5.45 -17.69 -2.62
N PHE A 86 5.60 -17.18 -1.41
CA PHE A 86 5.74 -15.74 -1.17
C PHE A 86 6.97 -15.15 -1.88
N ALA A 87 8.10 -15.84 -1.87
CA ALA A 87 9.29 -15.43 -2.61
C ALA A 87 9.03 -15.38 -4.13
N ARG A 88 8.28 -16.35 -4.67
CA ARG A 88 7.90 -16.37 -6.08
C ARG A 88 6.97 -15.22 -6.44
N VAL A 89 5.93 -14.97 -5.64
CA VAL A 89 5.00 -13.84 -5.85
C VAL A 89 5.76 -12.51 -5.84
N GLN A 90 6.66 -12.32 -4.89
CA GLN A 90 7.48 -11.11 -4.83
C GLN A 90 8.34 -10.95 -6.09
N ASN A 91 9.01 -11.99 -6.53
CA ASN A 91 9.82 -11.95 -7.76
C ASN A 91 8.97 -11.68 -9.00
N GLN A 92 7.78 -12.28 -9.11
CA GLN A 92 6.86 -12.05 -10.22
C GLN A 92 6.37 -10.60 -10.27
N LEU A 93 6.10 -9.99 -9.12
CA LEU A 93 5.72 -8.58 -9.02
C LEU A 93 6.85 -7.67 -9.51
N HIS A 94 8.08 -7.89 -9.08
CA HIS A 94 9.25 -7.15 -9.56
C HIS A 94 9.43 -7.33 -11.07
N TRP A 95 9.38 -8.57 -11.54
CA TRP A 95 9.51 -8.90 -12.97
C TRP A 95 8.46 -8.19 -13.83
N ALA A 96 7.21 -8.19 -13.40
CA ALA A 96 6.12 -7.54 -14.13
C ALA A 96 6.29 -6.02 -14.28
N ILE A 97 7.06 -5.39 -13.40
CA ILE A 97 7.23 -3.93 -13.36
C ILE A 97 8.44 -3.48 -14.17
N HIS A 98 9.56 -4.15 -14.01
CA HIS A 98 10.84 -3.70 -14.59
C HIS A 98 11.70 -4.83 -15.15
N GLY A 99 11.17 -6.05 -15.27
CA GLY A 99 11.87 -7.17 -15.91
C GLY A 99 13.03 -7.76 -15.09
N GLU A 100 13.05 -7.52 -13.78
CA GLU A 100 14.10 -8.03 -12.87
C GLU A 100 13.45 -8.69 -11.65
N THR A 101 14.13 -9.67 -11.08
CA THR A 101 13.76 -10.20 -9.75
C THR A 101 14.16 -9.23 -8.64
N ALA A 102 13.63 -9.44 -7.44
CA ALA A 102 13.99 -8.65 -6.28
C ALA A 102 15.51 -8.64 -6.01
N ALA A 103 16.16 -9.79 -6.14
CA ALA A 103 17.61 -9.92 -5.94
C ALA A 103 18.42 -9.17 -7.03
N GLU A 104 18.01 -9.26 -8.28
CA GLU A 104 18.65 -8.56 -9.40
C GLU A 104 18.49 -7.05 -9.26
N THR A 105 17.33 -6.56 -8.81
CA THR A 105 17.10 -5.15 -8.52
C THR A 105 18.08 -4.63 -7.47
N ILE A 106 18.26 -5.37 -6.37
CA ILE A 106 19.23 -4.99 -5.34
C ILE A 106 20.65 -4.98 -5.94
N TYR A 107 21.04 -6.06 -6.61
CA TYR A 107 22.38 -6.21 -7.18
C TYR A 107 22.77 -5.07 -8.14
N ARG A 108 21.81 -4.63 -8.97
CA ARG A 108 22.05 -3.57 -9.97
C ARG A 108 22.00 -2.16 -9.42
N ARG A 109 21.20 -1.93 -8.38
CA ARG A 109 20.91 -0.58 -7.89
C ARG A 109 21.66 -0.22 -6.62
N ALA A 110 22.00 -1.21 -5.79
CA ALA A 110 22.83 -0.98 -4.60
C ALA A 110 24.24 -0.54 -4.99
N ASP A 111 24.67 0.59 -4.47
CA ASP A 111 25.98 1.16 -4.77
C ASP A 111 26.44 2.01 -3.59
N SER A 112 27.53 1.61 -2.96
CA SER A 112 28.06 2.29 -1.77
C SER A 112 28.58 3.71 -2.05
N GLU A 113 28.86 4.03 -3.33
CA GLU A 113 29.35 5.35 -3.74
C GLU A 113 28.21 6.33 -4.07
N LYS A 114 26.99 5.81 -4.24
CA LYS A 114 25.82 6.65 -4.49
C LYS A 114 25.24 7.21 -3.21
N GLU A 115 24.58 8.35 -3.35
CA GLU A 115 23.77 8.93 -2.28
C GLU A 115 22.77 7.88 -1.77
N ASN A 116 22.66 7.76 -0.46
CA ASN A 116 21.82 6.76 0.22
C ASN A 116 22.08 5.32 -0.24
N MET A 117 23.29 4.99 -0.69
CA MET A 117 23.64 3.67 -1.23
C MET A 117 22.74 3.21 -2.39
N GLY A 118 22.15 4.14 -3.13
CA GLY A 118 21.21 3.88 -4.22
C GLY A 118 19.76 3.62 -3.78
N LEU A 119 19.45 3.68 -2.48
CA LEU A 119 18.08 3.58 -1.99
C LEU A 119 17.28 4.85 -2.31
N THR A 120 16.04 4.66 -2.68
CA THR A 120 15.04 5.72 -2.87
C THR A 120 14.22 5.99 -1.62
N THR A 121 14.11 4.99 -0.73
CA THR A 121 13.44 5.08 0.56
C THR A 121 14.03 4.07 1.55
N TRP A 122 13.80 4.25 2.85
CA TRP A 122 14.15 3.34 3.94
C TRP A 122 13.21 3.60 5.12
N LYS A 123 13.28 2.78 6.16
CA LYS A 123 12.34 2.81 7.29
C LYS A 123 12.14 4.19 7.91
N ASP A 124 13.23 4.89 8.14
CA ASP A 124 13.23 6.20 8.81
C ASP A 124 13.60 7.35 7.85
N ALA A 125 13.33 7.19 6.54
CA ALA A 125 13.57 8.22 5.52
C ALA A 125 12.72 9.47 5.76
N PRO A 126 13.19 10.66 5.36
CA PRO A 126 14.48 10.94 4.73
C PRO A 126 15.63 11.16 5.73
N ASP A 127 15.34 11.50 7.01
CA ASP A 127 16.32 12.02 7.96
C ASP A 127 16.99 10.93 8.81
N GLY A 128 16.41 9.73 8.84
CA GLY A 128 16.90 8.61 9.62
C GLY A 128 18.07 7.89 8.97
N LYS A 129 18.87 7.18 9.79
CA LYS A 129 20.01 6.39 9.29
C LYS A 129 19.53 5.12 8.60
N ILE A 130 20.14 4.82 7.44
CA ILE A 130 19.94 3.55 6.73
C ILE A 130 20.48 2.39 7.57
N GLN A 131 19.67 1.38 7.76
CA GLN A 131 20.01 0.17 8.53
C GLN A 131 20.31 -1.00 7.58
N ARG A 132 21.01 -2.03 8.11
CA ARG A 132 21.34 -3.23 7.29
C ARG A 132 20.10 -3.92 6.69
N PHE A 133 18.98 -3.91 7.40
CA PHE A 133 17.75 -4.51 6.90
C PHE A 133 17.12 -3.68 5.77
N ASP A 134 17.35 -2.37 5.69
CA ASP A 134 16.81 -1.54 4.58
C ASP A 134 17.47 -1.90 3.25
N VAL A 135 18.77 -2.23 3.27
CA VAL A 135 19.57 -2.50 2.07
C VAL A 135 19.16 -3.82 1.39
N VAL A 136 18.58 -4.75 2.12
CA VAL A 136 18.16 -6.06 1.57
C VAL A 136 16.72 -6.08 1.08
N ILE A 137 16.03 -4.94 1.13
CA ILE A 137 14.64 -4.81 0.67
C ILE A 137 14.64 -4.20 -0.74
N ALA A 138 14.33 -4.99 -1.75
CA ALA A 138 14.33 -4.55 -3.16
C ALA A 138 13.40 -3.36 -3.43
N LYS A 139 12.26 -3.28 -2.75
CA LYS A 139 11.30 -2.17 -2.84
C LYS A 139 11.96 -0.82 -2.53
N ASN A 140 12.93 -0.78 -1.65
CA ASN A 140 13.61 0.45 -1.24
C ASN A 140 14.49 1.07 -2.36
N TYR A 141 14.72 0.34 -3.44
CA TYR A 141 15.45 0.81 -4.63
C TYR A 141 14.54 1.20 -5.80
N LEU A 142 13.22 1.08 -5.63
CA LEU A 142 12.26 1.36 -6.69
C LEU A 142 11.99 2.86 -6.81
N LYS A 143 11.89 3.34 -8.04
CA LYS A 143 11.48 4.72 -8.34
C LYS A 143 9.99 4.89 -8.06
N LYS A 144 9.55 6.14 -7.93
CA LYS A 144 8.15 6.49 -7.63
C LYS A 144 7.18 5.89 -8.65
N GLU A 145 7.52 5.90 -9.93
CA GLU A 145 6.70 5.36 -11.01
C GLU A 145 6.60 3.83 -10.93
N GLU A 146 7.69 3.16 -10.58
CA GLU A 146 7.74 1.71 -10.39
C GLU A 146 6.91 1.30 -9.16
N LEU A 147 7.01 2.05 -8.05
CA LEU A 147 6.19 1.86 -6.86
C LEU A 147 4.71 2.05 -7.16
N SER A 148 4.33 3.09 -7.92
CA SER A 148 2.95 3.32 -8.34
C SER A 148 2.41 2.16 -9.18
N SER A 149 3.23 1.64 -10.11
CA SER A 149 2.86 0.49 -10.94
C SER A 149 2.70 -0.78 -10.10
N MET A 150 3.62 -1.03 -9.17
CA MET A 150 3.53 -2.14 -8.20
C MET A 150 2.24 -2.05 -7.38
N ALA A 151 1.93 -0.85 -6.88
CA ALA A 151 0.73 -0.59 -6.12
C ALA A 151 -0.54 -0.99 -6.88
N ARG A 152 -0.62 -0.67 -8.15
CA ARG A 152 -1.79 -0.98 -8.98
C ARG A 152 -1.96 -2.48 -9.18
N ILE A 153 -0.87 -3.20 -9.49
CA ILE A 153 -0.91 -4.65 -9.68
C ILE A 153 -1.31 -5.34 -8.38
N VAL A 154 -0.71 -4.96 -7.27
CA VAL A 154 -1.01 -5.52 -5.96
C VAL A 154 -2.46 -5.28 -5.56
N ASN A 155 -2.98 -4.05 -5.73
CA ASN A 155 -4.38 -3.76 -5.40
C ASN A 155 -5.35 -4.58 -6.26
N ALA A 156 -5.11 -4.69 -7.57
CA ALA A 156 -5.94 -5.50 -8.45
C ALA A 156 -5.95 -6.99 -8.04
N TYR A 157 -4.79 -7.51 -7.65
CA TYR A 157 -4.67 -8.87 -7.14
C TYR A 157 -5.44 -9.08 -5.83
N LEU A 158 -5.29 -8.16 -4.87
CA LEU A 158 -5.99 -8.23 -3.59
C LEU A 158 -7.52 -8.13 -3.77
N ASP A 159 -7.98 -7.22 -4.63
CA ASP A 159 -9.41 -7.05 -4.92
C ASP A 159 -10.00 -8.35 -5.54
N LEU A 160 -9.28 -8.99 -6.47
CA LEU A 160 -9.69 -10.27 -7.05
C LEU A 160 -9.70 -11.40 -6.01
N ALA A 161 -8.72 -11.43 -5.13
CA ALA A 161 -8.62 -12.46 -4.11
C ALA A 161 -9.69 -12.29 -3.02
N GLU A 162 -10.02 -11.06 -2.64
CA GLU A 162 -11.15 -10.76 -1.74
C GLU A 162 -12.47 -11.22 -2.36
N LEU A 163 -12.72 -10.90 -3.64
CA LEU A 163 -13.93 -11.34 -4.34
C LEU A 163 -14.08 -12.88 -4.33
N ARG A 164 -13.00 -13.60 -4.61
CA ARG A 164 -13.02 -15.07 -4.60
C ARG A 164 -13.24 -15.65 -3.21
N ALA A 165 -12.70 -15.00 -2.18
CA ALA A 165 -12.92 -15.40 -0.81
C ALA A 165 -14.40 -15.19 -0.38
N GLU A 166 -15.01 -14.09 -0.81
CA GLU A 166 -16.43 -13.80 -0.59
C GLU A 166 -17.35 -14.80 -1.31
N GLU A 167 -16.97 -15.24 -2.49
CA GLU A 167 -17.67 -16.26 -3.27
C GLU A 167 -17.43 -17.70 -2.78
N GLU A 168 -16.68 -17.89 -1.71
CA GLU A 168 -16.29 -19.19 -1.14
C GLU A 168 -15.63 -20.14 -2.17
N VAL A 169 -14.95 -19.58 -3.19
CA VAL A 169 -14.25 -20.36 -4.20
C VAL A 169 -13.01 -21.00 -3.58
N PRO A 170 -12.90 -22.34 -3.53
CA PRO A 170 -11.72 -23.01 -2.98
C PRO A 170 -10.47 -22.59 -3.73
N MET A 171 -9.47 -22.11 -3.02
CA MET A 171 -8.15 -21.75 -3.58
C MET A 171 -7.07 -22.64 -3.02
N THR A 172 -6.11 -22.99 -3.89
CA THR A 172 -4.83 -23.60 -3.50
C THR A 172 -3.70 -22.60 -3.71
N MET A 173 -2.63 -22.74 -2.96
CA MET A 173 -1.43 -21.91 -3.12
C MET A 173 -0.71 -22.15 -4.44
#